data_7cb0161a3b8a8e1c458b2a5b5e36c3e2
#
_entry.id   7cb0161a3b8a8e1c458b2a5b5e36c3e2
#
_cell.length_a   1.000
_cell.length_b   1.000
_cell.length_c   1.000
_cell.angle_alpha   90.00
_cell.angle_beta   90.00
_cell.angle_gamma   90.00
#
_symmetry.space_group_name_H-M   'P 1'
#
loop_
_entity.id
_entity.type
_entity.pdbx_description
1 polymer ?
#
loop_
_entity_poly.entity_id
_entity_poly.type
_entity_poly.pdbx_seq_one_letter_code
_entity_poly.pdbx_strand_id
1 'polypeptide(L)'
;MHSGTVSDDEPVPVSALQHYVYCPRQCALIHVERAWEENVFTLRGRRVHERADTPGTVVREGVRVERALPIWSERLGLIGQADVVEFLPDGTPFPVEYKSGPRLARRADEVQLCAQAICLEEMFGRPVPRGALYYHGGRRRREIAFTPSLREEVERVTQEVRRLLQQQQLPAPVADRRCRHCSLLDTCLPFAIRRCIAGDSGSEST
;
A
#
# COMPACT_ATOMS: atom_id res chain seq x y z
N MET A 1 5.30 -9.99 -28.55
CA MET A 1 5.78 -9.00 -27.56
C MET A 1 4.84 -7.82 -27.64
N HIS A 2 3.83 -7.74 -26.76
CA HIS A 2 2.91 -6.60 -26.71
C HIS A 2 3.50 -5.60 -25.69
N SER A 3 4.19 -4.60 -26.17
CA SER A 3 4.50 -3.40 -25.39
C SER A 3 3.24 -2.56 -25.28
N GLY A 4 2.37 -2.88 -24.34
CA GLY A 4 1.28 -2.00 -23.98
C GLY A 4 1.84 -0.81 -23.21
N THR A 5 1.91 0.35 -23.83
CA THR A 5 2.12 1.62 -23.13
C THR A 5 0.94 1.81 -22.20
N VAL A 6 1.22 1.88 -20.88
CA VAL A 6 0.23 2.27 -19.87
C VAL A 6 -0.25 3.68 -20.24
N SER A 7 -1.55 3.83 -20.45
CA SER A 7 -2.13 5.14 -20.77
C SER A 7 -2.05 6.06 -19.56
N ASP A 8 -1.99 7.39 -19.79
CA ASP A 8 -2.01 8.39 -18.71
C ASP A 8 -3.26 8.28 -17.81
N ASP A 9 -4.29 7.58 -18.29
CA ASP A 9 -5.59 7.39 -17.63
C ASP A 9 -5.67 6.10 -16.79
N GLU A 10 -4.63 5.25 -16.76
CA GLU A 10 -4.72 4.02 -15.97
C GLU A 10 -4.68 4.33 -14.47
N PRO A 11 -5.70 3.89 -13.71
CA PRO A 11 -5.78 4.24 -12.30
C PRO A 11 -4.68 3.53 -11.49
N VAL A 12 -4.16 4.25 -10.49
CA VAL A 12 -3.13 3.76 -9.58
C VAL A 12 -3.79 3.01 -8.43
N PRO A 13 -3.41 1.73 -8.17
CA PRO A 13 -3.90 1.02 -7.00
C PRO A 13 -3.45 1.69 -5.69
N VAL A 14 -4.37 1.87 -4.74
CA VAL A 14 -4.04 2.43 -3.41
C VAL A 14 -2.95 1.62 -2.70
N SER A 15 -2.94 0.29 -2.88
CA SER A 15 -1.88 -0.59 -2.34
C SER A 15 -0.50 -0.31 -2.96
N ALA A 16 -0.43 0.19 -4.19
CA ALA A 16 0.83 0.52 -4.83
C ALA A 16 1.56 1.66 -4.12
N LEU A 17 0.82 2.60 -3.51
CA LEU A 17 1.41 3.68 -2.72
C LEU A 17 2.16 3.12 -1.51
N GLN A 18 1.56 2.16 -0.80
CA GLN A 18 2.20 1.49 0.34
C GLN A 18 3.46 0.76 -0.09
N HIS A 19 3.39 0.00 -1.19
CA HIS A 19 4.54 -0.74 -1.73
C HIS A 19 5.67 0.21 -2.13
N TYR A 20 5.34 1.35 -2.76
CA TYR A 20 6.32 2.33 -3.22
C TYR A 20 7.04 3.02 -2.04
N VAL A 21 6.29 3.47 -1.04
CA VAL A 21 6.87 4.10 0.16
C VAL A 21 7.72 3.11 0.95
N TYR A 22 7.33 1.84 0.98
CA TYR A 22 8.16 0.79 1.56
C TYR A 22 9.45 0.60 0.77
N CYS A 23 9.35 0.41 -0.55
CA CYS A 23 10.48 0.26 -1.46
C CYS A 23 10.00 0.41 -2.92
N PRO A 24 10.51 1.38 -3.71
CA PRO A 24 10.11 1.54 -5.11
C PRO A 24 10.30 0.28 -5.96
N ARG A 25 11.36 -0.50 -5.70
CA ARG A 25 11.58 -1.77 -6.40
C ARG A 25 10.54 -2.83 -6.02
N GLN A 26 10.06 -2.87 -4.77
CA GLN A 26 8.96 -3.75 -4.39
C GLN A 26 7.69 -3.40 -5.17
N CYS A 27 7.38 -2.11 -5.29
CA CYS A 27 6.25 -1.63 -6.07
C CYS A 27 6.37 -2.07 -7.55
N ALA A 28 7.53 -1.88 -8.17
CA ALA A 28 7.76 -2.30 -9.56
C ALA A 28 7.66 -3.82 -9.73
N LEU A 29 8.26 -4.61 -8.86
CA LEU A 29 8.16 -6.08 -8.93
C LEU A 29 6.71 -6.56 -8.85
N ILE A 30 5.88 -5.96 -7.98
CA ILE A 30 4.47 -6.36 -7.83
C ILE A 30 3.62 -5.86 -9.00
N HIS A 31 3.73 -4.60 -9.37
CA HIS A 31 2.76 -3.94 -10.26
C HIS A 31 3.21 -3.87 -11.73
N VAL A 32 4.52 -3.93 -12.01
CA VAL A 32 5.07 -3.97 -13.37
C VAL A 32 5.39 -5.40 -13.78
N GLU A 33 6.25 -6.08 -13.00
CA GLU A 33 6.69 -7.45 -13.32
C GLU A 33 5.63 -8.51 -12.95
N ARG A 34 4.60 -8.12 -12.19
CA ARG A 34 3.57 -9.03 -11.67
C ARG A 34 4.17 -10.20 -10.88
N ALA A 35 5.32 -9.98 -10.25
CA ALA A 35 6.00 -10.94 -9.41
C ALA A 35 5.21 -11.10 -8.10
N TRP A 36 4.42 -12.16 -8.02
CA TRP A 36 3.70 -12.53 -6.81
C TRP A 36 4.25 -13.85 -6.30
N GLU A 37 4.77 -13.85 -5.08
CA GLU A 37 5.16 -15.07 -4.39
C GLU A 37 4.28 -15.34 -3.18
N GLU A 38 3.80 -16.58 -3.09
CA GLU A 38 3.13 -17.06 -1.90
C GLU A 38 4.19 -17.52 -0.89
N ASN A 39 4.33 -16.78 0.19
CA ASN A 39 5.25 -17.10 1.27
C ASN A 39 4.58 -16.88 2.64
N VAL A 40 5.30 -17.17 3.73
CA VAL A 40 4.76 -17.06 5.10
C VAL A 40 4.19 -15.67 5.40
N PHE A 41 4.74 -14.62 4.81
CA PHE A 41 4.27 -13.23 5.03
C PHE A 41 2.97 -12.97 4.27
N THR A 42 2.88 -13.41 3.01
CA THR A 42 1.66 -13.27 2.19
C THR A 42 0.52 -14.14 2.70
N LEU A 43 0.82 -15.38 3.14
CA LEU A 43 -0.16 -16.28 3.76
C LEU A 43 -0.72 -15.72 5.07
N ARG A 44 0.12 -15.14 5.93
CA ARG A 44 -0.33 -14.46 7.15
C ARG A 44 -1.19 -13.24 6.84
N GLY A 45 -0.79 -12.44 5.84
CA GLY A 45 -1.58 -11.32 5.35
C GLY A 45 -2.97 -11.78 4.93
N ARG A 46 -3.07 -12.76 4.03
CA ARG A 46 -4.33 -13.30 3.52
C ARG A 46 -5.28 -13.73 4.65
N ARG A 47 -4.81 -14.51 5.63
CA ARG A 47 -5.65 -14.96 6.77
C ARG A 47 -6.20 -13.81 7.61
N VAL A 48 -5.48 -12.70 7.74
CA VAL A 48 -5.95 -11.52 8.47
C VAL A 48 -7.04 -10.81 7.66
N HIS A 49 -6.87 -10.76 6.33
CA HIS A 49 -7.81 -10.11 5.42
C HIS A 49 -9.04 -10.97 5.09
N GLU A 50 -8.99 -12.30 5.22
CA GLU A 50 -10.12 -13.20 4.89
C GLU A 50 -11.47 -12.75 5.48
N ARG A 51 -11.47 -12.20 6.70
CA ARG A 51 -12.69 -11.68 7.34
C ARG A 51 -13.03 -10.25 6.91
N ALA A 52 -12.05 -9.46 6.53
CA ALA A 52 -12.22 -8.10 6.04
C ALA A 52 -12.61 -8.11 4.56
N ASP A 53 -12.08 -9.08 3.78
CA ASP A 53 -12.29 -9.22 2.33
C ASP A 53 -13.67 -9.81 1.96
N THR A 54 -14.44 -10.31 2.93
CA THR A 54 -15.81 -10.72 2.67
C THR A 54 -16.72 -9.48 2.68
N PRO A 55 -17.26 -9.06 1.53
CA PRO A 55 -18.16 -7.92 1.46
C PRO A 55 -19.34 -8.09 2.41
N GLY A 56 -19.70 -7.06 3.11
CA GLY A 56 -20.87 -7.12 4.00
C GLY A 56 -21.04 -5.87 4.84
N THR A 57 -22.30 -5.57 5.09
CA THR A 57 -22.74 -4.49 5.96
C THR A 57 -23.17 -5.06 7.30
N VAL A 58 -22.64 -4.54 8.39
CA VAL A 58 -23.06 -4.91 9.75
C VAL A 58 -23.31 -3.62 10.53
N VAL A 59 -24.41 -3.60 11.28
CA VAL A 59 -24.65 -2.52 12.26
C VAL A 59 -24.28 -3.02 13.65
N ARG A 60 -23.33 -2.34 14.29
CA ARG A 60 -22.92 -2.63 15.68
C ARG A 60 -23.03 -1.36 16.49
N GLU A 61 -23.82 -1.39 17.58
CA GLU A 61 -23.98 -0.27 18.50
C GLU A 61 -24.35 1.06 17.79
N GLY A 62 -25.18 0.96 16.72
CA GLY A 62 -25.58 2.11 15.92
C GLY A 62 -24.56 2.59 14.87
N VAL A 63 -23.39 1.95 14.78
CA VAL A 63 -22.36 2.23 13.76
C VAL A 63 -22.53 1.24 12.60
N ARG A 64 -22.72 1.77 11.39
CA ARG A 64 -22.68 0.97 10.16
C ARG A 64 -21.24 0.66 9.81
N VAL A 65 -20.94 -0.60 9.56
CA VAL A 65 -19.60 -1.09 9.22
C VAL A 65 -19.67 -1.79 7.86
N GLU A 66 -18.95 -1.26 6.90
CA GLU A 66 -18.77 -1.86 5.57
C GLU A 66 -17.41 -2.54 5.49
N ARG A 67 -17.39 -3.72 4.87
CA ARG A 67 -16.17 -4.49 4.65
C ARG A 67 -15.89 -4.63 3.16
N ALA A 68 -14.61 -4.70 2.82
CA ALA A 68 -14.16 -4.84 1.45
C ALA A 68 -14.80 -3.80 0.53
N LEU A 69 -14.90 -2.56 1.03
CA LEU A 69 -15.55 -1.48 0.29
C LEU A 69 -14.67 -1.04 -0.88
N PRO A 70 -15.14 -1.15 -2.15
CA PRO A 70 -14.44 -0.56 -3.28
C PRO A 70 -14.36 0.96 -3.13
N ILE A 71 -13.18 1.52 -3.37
CA ILE A 71 -12.92 2.95 -3.23
C ILE A 71 -12.19 3.49 -4.46
N TRP A 72 -12.45 4.75 -4.79
CA TRP A 72 -11.79 5.45 -5.89
C TRP A 72 -11.70 6.95 -5.63
N SER A 73 -10.78 7.59 -6.33
CA SER A 73 -10.69 9.04 -6.45
C SER A 73 -10.41 9.38 -7.92
N GLU A 74 -11.34 10.07 -8.57
CA GLU A 74 -11.17 10.56 -9.95
C GLU A 74 -10.10 11.65 -9.98
N ARG A 75 -10.09 12.54 -8.98
CA ARG A 75 -9.12 13.62 -8.86
C ARG A 75 -7.67 13.13 -8.85
N LEU A 76 -7.39 12.06 -8.11
CA LEU A 76 -6.04 11.50 -8.03
C LEU A 76 -5.82 10.31 -8.98
N GLY A 77 -6.88 9.80 -9.61
CA GLY A 77 -6.82 8.58 -10.41
C GLY A 77 -6.43 7.37 -9.55
N LEU A 78 -7.03 7.23 -8.37
CA LEU A 78 -6.80 6.12 -7.44
C LEU A 78 -7.96 5.13 -7.49
N ILE A 79 -7.63 3.84 -7.37
CA ILE A 79 -8.62 2.78 -7.13
C ILE A 79 -8.11 1.81 -6.07
N GLY A 80 -9.03 1.15 -5.37
CA GLY A 80 -8.67 0.14 -4.40
C GLY A 80 -9.85 -0.41 -3.65
N GLN A 81 -9.55 -1.03 -2.52
CA GLN A 81 -10.52 -1.58 -1.59
C GLN A 81 -10.09 -1.22 -0.18
N ALA A 82 -11.01 -0.69 0.62
CA ALA A 82 -10.79 -0.48 2.05
C ALA A 82 -11.21 -1.74 2.80
N ASP A 83 -10.36 -2.25 3.69
CA ASP A 83 -10.63 -3.44 4.48
C ASP A 83 -11.94 -3.29 5.28
N VAL A 84 -12.03 -2.20 6.01
CA VAL A 84 -13.22 -1.86 6.81
C VAL A 84 -13.43 -0.34 6.80
N VAL A 85 -14.67 0.08 6.64
CA VAL A 85 -15.09 1.47 6.83
C VAL A 85 -16.21 1.51 7.85
N GLU A 86 -15.97 2.18 8.97
CA GLU A 86 -16.97 2.47 9.99
C GLU A 86 -17.60 3.82 9.68
N PHE A 87 -18.94 3.89 9.60
CA PHE A 87 -19.65 5.15 9.45
C PHE A 87 -20.08 5.63 10.83
N LEU A 88 -19.45 6.71 11.29
CA LEU A 88 -19.75 7.30 12.60
C LEU A 88 -21.22 7.77 12.67
N PRO A 89 -21.76 8.06 13.87
CA PRO A 89 -23.17 8.46 14.01
C PRO A 89 -23.57 9.68 13.19
N ASP A 90 -22.64 10.57 12.90
CA ASP A 90 -22.82 11.74 12.03
C ASP A 90 -22.71 11.40 10.53
N GLY A 91 -22.44 10.13 10.20
CA GLY A 91 -22.25 9.63 8.84
C GLY A 91 -20.84 9.85 8.29
N THR A 92 -19.88 10.32 9.08
CA THR A 92 -18.48 10.47 8.66
C THR A 92 -17.85 9.10 8.45
N PRO A 93 -17.25 8.82 7.27
CA PRO A 93 -16.49 7.58 7.05
C PRO A 93 -15.22 7.55 7.91
N PHE A 94 -14.93 6.39 8.47
CA PHE A 94 -13.72 6.15 9.26
C PHE A 94 -13.05 4.86 8.76
N PRO A 95 -12.00 4.95 7.93
CA PRO A 95 -11.31 3.77 7.40
C PRO A 95 -10.48 3.08 8.48
N VAL A 96 -10.50 1.73 8.46
CA VAL A 96 -9.70 0.87 9.33
C VAL A 96 -8.98 -0.15 8.47
N GLU A 97 -7.68 -0.03 8.39
CA GLU A 97 -6.80 -0.94 7.64
C GLU A 97 -6.22 -2.01 8.55
N TYR A 98 -6.33 -3.27 8.13
CA TYR A 98 -5.86 -4.43 8.88
C TYR A 98 -4.42 -4.79 8.51
N LYS A 99 -3.57 -4.99 9.52
CA LYS A 99 -2.17 -5.38 9.35
C LYS A 99 -1.85 -6.66 10.11
N SER A 100 -1.29 -7.65 9.40
CA SER A 100 -0.93 -8.96 9.97
C SER A 100 0.32 -8.93 10.84
N GLY A 101 1.19 -7.92 10.66
CA GLY A 101 2.49 -7.82 11.29
C GLY A 101 2.46 -7.27 12.73
N PRO A 102 3.63 -7.19 13.39
CA PRO A 102 3.76 -6.52 14.66
C PRO A 102 3.46 -5.03 14.53
N ARG A 103 3.10 -4.38 15.66
CA ARG A 103 2.85 -2.94 15.72
C ARG A 103 4.13 -2.15 15.45
N LEU A 104 4.48 -2.00 14.19
CA LEU A 104 5.53 -1.10 13.74
C LEU A 104 4.86 0.10 13.08
N ALA A 105 5.18 1.30 13.56
CA ALA A 105 4.76 2.52 12.89
C ALA A 105 5.50 2.60 11.54
N ARG A 106 4.79 2.28 10.47
CA ARG A 106 5.34 2.35 9.11
C ARG A 106 4.67 3.49 8.39
N ARG A 107 5.46 4.44 7.91
CA ARG A 107 4.94 5.55 7.10
C ARG A 107 4.17 5.06 5.87
N ALA A 108 4.61 3.97 5.28
CA ALA A 108 3.93 3.32 4.16
C ALA A 108 2.46 2.97 4.47
N ASP A 109 2.18 2.45 5.67
CA ASP A 109 0.82 2.10 6.09
C ASP A 109 -0.04 3.35 6.34
N GLU A 110 0.57 4.43 6.85
CA GLU A 110 -0.11 5.72 7.06
C GLU A 110 -0.49 6.38 5.72
N VAL A 111 0.41 6.33 4.73
CA VAL A 111 0.15 6.83 3.36
C VAL A 111 -0.99 6.06 2.71
N GLN A 112 -1.01 4.73 2.80
CA GLN A 112 -2.10 3.90 2.27
C GLN A 112 -3.44 4.27 2.92
N LEU A 113 -3.49 4.34 4.25
CA LEU A 113 -4.71 4.67 4.97
C LEU A 113 -5.21 6.09 4.65
N CYS A 114 -4.30 7.07 4.49
CA CYS A 114 -4.65 8.42 4.09
C CYS A 114 -5.17 8.47 2.64
N ALA A 115 -4.62 7.68 1.73
CA ALA A 115 -5.13 7.55 0.37
C ALA A 115 -6.57 6.99 0.36
N GLN A 116 -6.86 5.99 1.19
CA GLN A 116 -8.24 5.50 1.38
C GLN A 116 -9.16 6.62 1.87
N ALA A 117 -8.71 7.43 2.83
CA ALA A 117 -9.50 8.55 3.33
C ALA A 117 -9.82 9.58 2.24
N ILE A 118 -8.86 9.93 1.39
CA ILE A 118 -9.06 10.85 0.26
C ILE A 118 -10.10 10.28 -0.73
N CYS A 119 -10.03 8.99 -1.04
CA CYS A 119 -11.05 8.32 -1.85
C CYS A 119 -12.45 8.43 -1.20
N LEU A 120 -12.55 8.12 0.09
CA LEU A 120 -13.82 8.18 0.83
C LEU A 120 -14.38 9.61 0.91
N GLU A 121 -13.52 10.62 1.05
CA GLU A 121 -13.94 12.03 1.03
C GLU A 121 -14.61 12.39 -0.29
N GLU A 122 -14.02 11.98 -1.41
CA GLU A 122 -14.57 12.24 -2.74
C GLU A 122 -15.86 11.48 -2.98
N MET A 123 -15.91 10.18 -2.61
CA MET A 123 -17.09 9.33 -2.79
C MET A 123 -18.30 9.77 -1.97
N PHE A 124 -18.07 10.22 -0.74
CA PHE A 124 -19.17 10.55 0.20
C PHE A 124 -19.39 12.05 0.40
N GLY A 125 -18.55 12.91 -0.18
CA GLY A 125 -18.64 14.36 -0.06
C GLY A 125 -18.50 14.87 1.39
N ARG A 126 -17.73 14.14 2.23
CA ARG A 126 -17.55 14.44 3.65
C ARG A 126 -16.08 14.37 4.05
N PRO A 127 -15.61 15.28 4.92
CA PRO A 127 -14.24 15.21 5.44
C PRO A 127 -13.98 13.90 6.20
N VAL A 128 -12.81 13.31 5.98
CA VAL A 128 -12.31 12.13 6.71
C VAL A 128 -11.00 12.53 7.40
N PRO A 129 -11.07 13.11 8.61
CA PRO A 129 -9.88 13.69 9.24
C PRO A 129 -8.95 12.66 9.88
N ARG A 130 -9.40 11.43 10.10
CA ARG A 130 -8.66 10.36 10.76
C ARG A 130 -9.17 8.98 10.36
N GLY A 131 -8.35 7.97 10.59
CA GLY A 131 -8.66 6.55 10.45
C GLY A 131 -7.83 5.74 11.42
N ALA A 132 -7.81 4.40 11.27
CA ALA A 132 -7.04 3.54 12.16
C ALA A 132 -6.31 2.43 11.43
N LEU A 133 -5.14 2.05 11.95
CA LEU A 133 -4.43 0.82 11.64
C LEU A 133 -4.75 -0.20 12.74
N TYR A 134 -5.24 -1.38 12.36
CA TYR A 134 -5.51 -2.48 13.27
C TYR A 134 -4.45 -3.57 13.10
N TYR A 135 -3.66 -3.79 14.16
CA TYR A 135 -2.61 -4.80 14.18
C TYR A 135 -3.13 -6.11 14.80
N HIS A 136 -3.34 -7.10 13.94
CA HIS A 136 -3.93 -8.39 14.35
C HIS A 136 -3.11 -9.11 15.44
N GLY A 137 -1.78 -9.15 15.29
CA GLY A 137 -0.89 -9.83 16.23
C GLY A 137 -0.94 -9.30 17.67
N GLY A 138 -1.26 -8.01 17.84
CA GLY A 138 -1.37 -7.36 19.17
C GLY A 138 -2.81 -7.00 19.56
N ARG A 139 -3.79 -7.26 18.69
CA ARG A 139 -5.19 -6.83 18.85
C ARG A 139 -5.31 -5.35 19.23
N ARG A 140 -4.48 -4.50 18.63
CA ARG A 140 -4.41 -3.07 18.97
C ARG A 140 -4.75 -2.22 17.76
N ARG A 141 -5.54 -1.20 18.02
CA ARG A 141 -5.90 -0.13 17.10
C ARG A 141 -5.03 1.08 17.36
N ARG A 142 -4.51 1.71 16.30
CA ARG A 142 -3.77 2.97 16.35
C ARG A 142 -4.46 3.96 15.44
N GLU A 143 -4.98 5.03 15.98
CA GLU A 143 -5.56 6.12 15.20
C GLU A 143 -4.46 6.95 14.53
N ILE A 144 -4.76 7.40 13.31
CA ILE A 144 -3.90 8.24 12.48
C ILE A 144 -4.70 9.46 12.08
N ALA A 145 -4.18 10.64 12.43
CA ALA A 145 -4.72 11.91 11.94
C ALA A 145 -4.15 12.19 10.53
N PHE A 146 -5.01 12.55 9.60
CA PHE A 146 -4.62 12.86 8.22
C PHE A 146 -4.26 14.32 8.09
N THR A 147 -3.03 14.65 8.49
CA THR A 147 -2.47 16.00 8.43
C THR A 147 -2.32 16.49 6.98
N PRO A 148 -2.26 17.82 6.76
CA PRO A 148 -1.97 18.37 5.42
C PRO A 148 -0.71 17.77 4.80
N SER A 149 0.37 17.65 5.56
CA SER A 149 1.63 17.06 5.08
C SER A 149 1.52 15.59 4.67
N LEU A 150 0.67 14.80 5.36
CA LEU A 150 0.43 13.41 4.96
C LEU A 150 -0.39 13.33 3.66
N ARG A 151 -1.35 14.26 3.46
CA ARG A 151 -2.14 14.36 2.23
C ARG A 151 -1.27 14.79 1.04
N GLU A 152 -0.42 15.79 1.22
CA GLU A 152 0.57 16.20 0.21
C GLU A 152 1.51 15.05 -0.17
N GLU A 153 1.92 14.24 0.81
CA GLU A 153 2.73 13.04 0.55
C GLU A 153 1.97 12.02 -0.28
N VAL A 154 0.68 11.77 -0.02
CA VAL A 154 -0.15 10.88 -0.85
C VAL A 154 -0.19 11.36 -2.29
N GLU A 155 -0.42 12.67 -2.53
CA GLU A 155 -0.47 13.24 -3.87
C GLU A 155 0.88 13.08 -4.61
N ARG A 156 1.98 13.39 -3.94
CA ARG A 156 3.34 13.22 -4.48
C ARG A 156 3.64 11.76 -4.80
N VAL A 157 3.36 10.85 -3.86
CA VAL A 157 3.61 9.41 -4.04
C VAL A 157 2.74 8.85 -5.16
N THR A 158 1.49 9.30 -5.30
CA THR A 158 0.62 8.88 -6.42
C THR A 158 1.26 9.21 -7.77
N GLN A 159 1.81 10.41 -7.90
CA GLN A 159 2.50 10.82 -9.14
C GLN A 159 3.78 10.01 -9.38
N GLU A 160 4.54 9.70 -8.33
CA GLU A 160 5.76 8.88 -8.43
C GLU A 160 5.44 7.44 -8.84
N VAL A 161 4.39 6.85 -8.27
CA VAL A 161 3.91 5.51 -8.66
C VAL A 161 3.44 5.51 -10.11
N ARG A 162 2.66 6.52 -10.53
CA ARG A 162 2.21 6.63 -11.93
C ARG A 162 3.39 6.67 -12.89
N ARG A 163 4.41 7.47 -12.62
CA ARG A 163 5.64 7.50 -13.44
C ARG A 163 6.34 6.14 -13.46
N LEU A 164 6.45 5.47 -12.31
CA LEU A 164 7.06 4.14 -12.23
C LEU A 164 6.32 3.12 -13.12
N LEU A 165 4.99 3.11 -13.07
CA LEU A 165 4.17 2.22 -13.87
C LEU A 165 4.28 2.51 -15.37
N GLN A 166 4.33 3.79 -15.75
CA GLN A 166 4.50 4.21 -17.15
C GLN A 166 5.90 3.87 -17.70
N GLN A 167 6.94 4.09 -16.90
CA GLN A 167 8.31 3.82 -17.33
C GLN A 167 8.63 2.34 -17.44
N GLN A 168 7.88 1.48 -16.75
CA GLN A 168 8.07 0.03 -16.70
C GLN A 168 9.53 -0.38 -16.39
N GLN A 169 10.22 0.45 -15.62
CA GLN A 169 11.61 0.20 -15.24
C GLN A 169 11.69 -0.33 -13.81
N LEU A 170 12.58 -1.29 -13.61
CA LEU A 170 12.82 -1.87 -12.31
C LEU A 170 13.89 -1.05 -11.55
N PRO A 171 13.54 -0.30 -10.49
CA PRO A 171 14.50 0.49 -9.72
C PRO A 171 15.59 -0.39 -9.09
N ALA A 172 16.77 0.20 -8.85
CA ALA A 172 17.83 -0.48 -8.13
C ALA A 172 17.38 -0.92 -6.72
N PRO A 173 17.87 -2.06 -6.18
CA PRO A 173 17.49 -2.52 -4.86
C PRO A 173 18.09 -1.61 -3.77
N VAL A 174 17.32 -1.34 -2.73
CA VAL A 174 17.78 -0.57 -1.56
C VAL A 174 18.80 -1.34 -0.72
N ALA A 175 18.72 -2.67 -0.68
CA ALA A 175 19.61 -3.60 0.02
C ALA A 175 19.90 -3.19 1.48
N ASP A 176 18.87 -2.87 2.25
CA ASP A 176 18.94 -2.50 3.65
C ASP A 176 18.16 -3.45 4.57
N ARG A 177 18.03 -3.09 5.87
CA ARG A 177 17.34 -3.92 6.88
C ARG A 177 15.87 -4.23 6.54
N ARG A 178 15.19 -3.40 5.74
CA ARG A 178 13.80 -3.63 5.32
C ARG A 178 13.67 -4.90 4.49
N CYS A 179 14.70 -5.21 3.69
CA CYS A 179 14.71 -6.37 2.80
C CYS A 179 14.54 -7.69 3.54
N ARG A 180 15.05 -7.81 4.79
CA ARG A 180 14.92 -9.04 5.61
C ARG A 180 13.49 -9.39 5.98
N HIS A 181 12.58 -8.44 5.90
CA HIS A 181 11.15 -8.60 6.21
C HIS A 181 10.27 -8.39 4.97
N CYS A 182 10.88 -8.35 3.78
CA CYS A 182 10.18 -8.20 2.52
C CYS A 182 9.73 -9.56 2.00
N SER A 183 8.47 -9.66 1.59
CA SER A 183 7.91 -10.89 0.99
C SER A 183 8.55 -11.26 -0.33
N LEU A 184 9.26 -10.33 -0.98
CA LEU A 184 9.93 -10.53 -2.26
C LEU A 184 11.45 -10.65 -2.12
N LEU A 185 11.97 -11.00 -0.93
CA LEU A 185 13.41 -11.09 -0.70
C LEU A 185 14.09 -12.04 -1.70
N ASP A 186 13.50 -13.21 -1.89
CA ASP A 186 14.07 -14.28 -2.70
C ASP A 186 13.98 -14.01 -4.20
N THR A 187 12.92 -13.35 -4.66
CA THR A 187 12.78 -12.90 -6.05
C THR A 187 13.65 -11.66 -6.33
N CYS A 188 13.71 -10.74 -5.39
CA CYS A 188 14.41 -9.46 -5.55
C CYS A 188 15.93 -9.60 -5.48
N LEU A 189 16.44 -10.55 -4.69
CA LEU A 189 17.88 -10.78 -4.44
C LEU A 189 18.69 -9.49 -4.15
N PRO A 190 18.22 -8.59 -3.26
CA PRO A 190 18.73 -7.22 -3.18
C PRO A 190 20.22 -7.15 -2.81
N PHE A 191 20.69 -8.06 -1.94
CA PHE A 191 22.06 -8.06 -1.49
C PHE A 191 23.04 -8.63 -2.52
N ALA A 192 22.59 -9.59 -3.34
CA ALA A 192 23.40 -10.16 -4.44
C ALA A 192 23.56 -9.12 -5.55
N ILE A 193 22.44 -8.49 -5.99
CA ILE A 193 22.47 -7.47 -7.03
C ILE A 193 23.35 -6.28 -6.62
N ARG A 194 23.24 -5.82 -5.36
CA ARG A 194 24.06 -4.72 -4.87
C ARG A 194 25.56 -5.07 -4.90
N ARG A 195 25.93 -6.32 -4.58
CA ARG A 195 27.34 -6.75 -4.67
C ARG A 195 27.83 -6.78 -6.10
N CYS A 196 27.01 -7.26 -7.05
CA CYS A 196 27.37 -7.25 -8.48
C CYS A 196 27.57 -5.81 -8.99
N ILE A 197 26.68 -4.88 -8.62
CA ILE A 197 26.81 -3.46 -9.02
C ILE A 197 28.06 -2.81 -8.38
N ALA A 198 28.41 -3.19 -7.13
CA ALA A 198 29.57 -2.65 -6.42
C ALA A 198 30.88 -3.37 -6.75
N GLY A 199 30.83 -4.60 -7.23
CA GLY A 199 32.01 -5.45 -7.49
C GLY A 199 32.66 -5.27 -8.85
N ASP A 200 32.06 -4.50 -9.75
CA ASP A 200 32.65 -4.14 -11.05
C ASP A 200 33.75 -3.06 -10.94
N SER A 201 34.13 -2.68 -9.72
CA SER A 201 35.20 -1.69 -9.47
C SER A 201 36.42 -2.24 -8.74
N GLY A 202 36.68 -3.58 -8.81
CA GLY A 202 37.86 -4.09 -8.11
C GLY A 202 38.20 -5.55 -8.36
N SER A 203 38.90 -5.84 -9.40
CA SER A 203 40.15 -6.65 -9.40
C SER A 203 40.52 -7.11 -10.81
N GLU A 204 41.12 -6.25 -11.59
CA GLU A 204 42.20 -6.64 -12.46
C GLU A 204 43.47 -6.10 -11.82
N SER A 205 44.15 -6.94 -11.09
CA SER A 205 45.56 -6.77 -10.77
C SER A 205 46.11 -8.14 -10.46
N THR A 206 46.72 -8.73 -11.54
CA THR A 206 47.82 -9.69 -11.55
C THR A 206 48.00 -10.65 -10.38
#